data_f21f43d0a9bda5f45620a52e87c7a326
#
_entry.id   f21f43d0a9bda5f45620a52e87c7a326
#
_cell.length_a   1.000
_cell.length_b   1.000
_cell.length_c   1.000
_cell.angle_alpha   90.00
_cell.angle_beta   90.00
_cell.angle_gamma   90.00
#
_symmetry.space_group_name_H-M   'P 1'
#
loop_
_entity.id
_entity.type
_entity.pdbx_description
1 polymer ?
#
loop_
_entity_poly.entity_id
_entity_poly.type
_entity_poly.pdbx_seq_one_letter_code
_entity_poly.pdbx_strand_id
1 'polypeptide(L)'
;MQKNIPHAAGLHRASLRKLHDLDAALELMYYGWRGMTLAADQYLATLGLSRPHHRILYVVARQPDISIGALIEVLGISKQAVNRPLNLLLQRKLLTSTRSAEQHRSKLLRLTEAGKRTEQRASGHERKVLREAFDRVGPPGAAAWMAVMGVIADNN
;
A
#
# COMPACT_ATOMS: atom_id res chain seq x y z
N MET A 1 25.78 12.30 3.81
CA MET A 1 26.05 11.41 4.96
C MET A 1 25.05 10.27 4.93
N GLN A 2 25.41 9.18 4.26
CA GLN A 2 24.56 7.99 4.11
C GLN A 2 24.55 7.25 5.44
N LYS A 3 23.41 7.27 6.17
CA LYS A 3 23.25 6.44 7.36
C LYS A 3 23.20 4.99 6.91
N ASN A 4 24.27 4.27 7.22
CA ASN A 4 24.36 2.82 7.08
C ASN A 4 23.24 2.20 7.92
N ILE A 5 22.14 1.78 7.28
CA ILE A 5 21.12 0.96 7.92
C ILE A 5 21.76 -0.42 8.01
N PRO A 6 21.95 -0.99 9.22
CA PRO A 6 22.52 -2.34 9.34
C PRO A 6 21.63 -3.29 8.54
N HIS A 7 22.27 -4.13 7.73
CA HIS A 7 21.59 -5.15 6.92
C HIS A 7 20.72 -5.99 7.83
N ALA A 8 19.40 -5.86 7.68
CA ALA A 8 18.39 -6.60 8.44
C ALA A 8 18.61 -8.14 8.45
N ALA A 9 19.36 -8.66 7.45
CA ALA A 9 19.68 -10.06 7.33
C ALA A 9 20.54 -10.65 8.47
N GLY A 10 21.37 -9.83 9.15
CA GLY A 10 22.24 -10.32 10.23
C GLY A 10 21.54 -10.42 11.58
N LEU A 11 20.70 -9.45 11.92
CA LEU A 11 19.88 -9.47 13.14
C LEU A 11 18.80 -10.56 13.06
N HIS A 12 18.27 -10.79 11.87
CA HIS A 12 17.18 -11.71 11.61
C HIS A 12 17.52 -13.19 11.89
N ARG A 13 18.69 -13.69 11.46
CA ARG A 13 19.08 -15.10 11.66
C ARG A 13 19.48 -15.46 13.10
N ALA A 14 19.99 -14.52 13.87
CA ALA A 14 20.37 -14.74 15.27
C ALA A 14 19.16 -14.69 16.21
N SER A 15 18.17 -13.83 15.92
CA SER A 15 16.95 -13.69 16.73
C SER A 15 15.99 -14.85 16.55
N LEU A 16 15.82 -15.36 15.33
CA LEU A 16 14.90 -16.46 15.00
C LEU A 16 15.17 -17.77 15.76
N ARG A 17 16.39 -17.98 16.28
CA ARG A 17 16.73 -19.18 17.06
C ARG A 17 16.18 -19.20 18.49
N LYS A 18 15.66 -18.06 18.98
CA LYS A 18 15.18 -17.91 20.38
C LYS A 18 13.70 -17.51 20.47
N LEU A 19 13.06 -17.20 19.34
CA LEU A 19 11.67 -16.77 19.32
C LEU A 19 10.75 -17.97 19.11
N HIS A 20 9.56 -17.89 19.70
CA HIS A 20 8.45 -18.78 19.35
C HIS A 20 8.18 -18.67 17.83
N ASP A 21 7.74 -19.78 17.16
CA ASP A 21 7.52 -19.80 15.70
C ASP A 21 6.60 -18.66 15.21
N LEU A 22 5.58 -18.29 16.01
CA LEU A 22 4.67 -17.19 15.70
C LEU A 22 5.32 -15.81 15.85
N ASP A 23 6.24 -15.64 16.80
CA ASP A 23 6.98 -14.38 16.95
C ASP A 23 7.92 -14.17 15.76
N ALA A 24 8.52 -15.23 15.26
CA ALA A 24 9.32 -15.20 14.04
C ALA A 24 8.48 -14.81 12.82
N ALA A 25 7.25 -15.32 12.72
CA ALA A 25 6.32 -14.94 11.65
C ALA A 25 5.90 -13.48 11.74
N LEU A 26 5.67 -12.95 12.94
CA LEU A 26 5.36 -11.52 13.17
C LEU A 26 6.53 -10.63 12.75
N GLU A 27 7.77 -10.97 13.12
CA GLU A 27 8.96 -10.22 12.67
C GLU A 27 9.09 -10.23 11.14
N LEU A 28 8.92 -11.41 10.51
CA LEU A 28 8.97 -11.54 9.05
C LEU A 28 7.91 -10.69 8.36
N MET A 29 6.71 -10.64 8.90
CA MET A 29 5.64 -9.79 8.38
C MET A 29 6.03 -8.31 8.46
N TYR A 30 6.56 -7.84 9.59
CA TYR A 30 6.97 -6.47 9.78
C TYR A 30 8.11 -6.06 8.83
N TYR A 31 9.20 -6.84 8.81
CA TYR A 31 10.36 -6.54 7.94
C TYR A 31 10.05 -6.78 6.47
N GLY A 32 9.24 -7.79 6.15
CA GLY A 32 8.76 -8.06 4.80
C GLY A 32 7.94 -6.90 4.25
N TRP A 33 7.00 -6.37 5.04
CA TRP A 33 6.25 -5.17 4.69
C TRP A 33 7.17 -3.98 4.43
N ARG A 34 8.10 -3.69 5.34
CA ARG A 34 9.05 -2.60 5.17
C ARG A 34 9.92 -2.75 3.91
N GLY A 35 10.42 -3.96 3.66
CA GLY A 35 11.22 -4.26 2.48
C GLY A 35 10.43 -4.09 1.18
N MET A 36 9.18 -4.56 1.17
CA MET A 36 8.29 -4.45 0.02
C MET A 36 7.96 -2.98 -0.31
N THR A 37 7.74 -2.15 0.70
CA THR A 37 7.23 -0.78 0.51
C THR A 37 8.33 0.27 0.33
N LEU A 38 9.59 -0.03 0.68
CA LEU A 38 10.68 0.94 0.75
C LEU A 38 10.87 1.76 -0.53
N ALA A 39 10.97 1.10 -1.68
CA ALA A 39 11.21 1.78 -2.95
C ALA A 39 10.00 2.62 -3.39
N ALA A 40 8.79 2.15 -3.11
CA ALA A 40 7.56 2.91 -3.36
C ALA A 40 7.49 4.16 -2.47
N ASP A 41 7.83 4.03 -1.18
CA ASP A 41 7.85 5.16 -0.24
C ASP A 41 8.91 6.20 -0.62
N GLN A 42 10.11 5.76 -1.04
CA GLN A 42 11.14 6.65 -1.54
C GLN A 42 10.68 7.42 -2.78
N TYR A 43 10.06 6.73 -3.74
CA TYR A 43 9.48 7.38 -4.92
C TYR A 43 8.40 8.39 -4.54
N LEU A 44 7.45 8.02 -3.69
CA LEU A 44 6.39 8.91 -3.24
C LEU A 44 6.95 10.15 -2.52
N ALA A 45 8.00 9.98 -1.71
CA ALA A 45 8.67 11.08 -1.02
C ALA A 45 9.26 12.11 -2.00
N THR A 46 9.79 11.69 -3.15
CA THR A 46 10.26 12.63 -4.20
C THR A 46 9.14 13.53 -4.74
N LEU A 47 7.90 13.07 -4.63
CA LEU A 47 6.70 13.81 -5.01
C LEU A 47 6.05 14.56 -3.82
N GLY A 48 6.66 14.51 -2.62
CA GLY A 48 6.04 15.02 -1.40
C GLY A 48 4.75 14.30 -1.03
N LEU A 49 4.64 13.03 -1.41
CA LEU A 49 3.55 12.12 -1.07
C LEU A 49 4.04 11.06 -0.08
N SER A 50 3.11 10.29 0.46
CA SER A 50 3.38 9.25 1.46
C SER A 50 2.39 8.10 1.32
N ARG A 51 2.54 7.07 2.12
CA ARG A 51 1.71 5.86 2.11
C ARG A 51 0.20 6.12 2.12
N PRO A 52 -0.36 7.02 2.96
CA PRO A 52 -1.79 7.33 2.90
C PRO A 52 -2.25 7.85 1.55
N HIS A 53 -1.45 8.67 0.86
CA HIS A 53 -1.78 9.13 -0.49
C HIS A 53 -1.79 7.97 -1.48
N HIS A 54 -0.79 7.08 -1.43
CA HIS A 54 -0.74 5.90 -2.29
C HIS A 54 -1.95 4.98 -2.08
N ARG A 55 -2.35 4.73 -0.82
CA ARG A 55 -3.53 3.90 -0.53
C ARG A 55 -4.81 4.45 -1.15
N ILE A 56 -5.01 5.76 -1.11
CA ILE A 56 -6.15 6.42 -1.78
C ILE A 56 -6.06 6.22 -3.30
N LEU A 57 -4.92 6.52 -3.92
CA LEU A 57 -4.73 6.34 -5.36
C LEU A 57 -4.96 4.88 -5.77
N TYR A 58 -4.47 3.93 -4.97
CA TYR A 58 -4.61 2.50 -5.20
C TYR A 58 -6.09 2.04 -5.22
N VAL A 59 -6.89 2.49 -4.25
CA VAL A 59 -8.32 2.15 -4.18
C VAL A 59 -9.08 2.79 -5.33
N VAL A 60 -8.87 4.09 -5.61
CA VAL A 60 -9.56 4.79 -6.70
C VAL A 60 -9.18 4.23 -8.07
N ALA A 61 -7.96 3.71 -8.24
CA ALA A 61 -7.53 3.04 -9.46
C ALA A 61 -8.34 1.77 -9.76
N ARG A 62 -8.76 1.05 -8.72
CA ARG A 62 -9.49 -0.23 -8.81
C ARG A 62 -11.01 -0.07 -8.77
N GLN A 63 -11.46 1.03 -8.19
CA GLN A 63 -12.88 1.37 -8.08
C GLN A 63 -13.09 2.81 -8.60
N PRO A 64 -13.05 3.04 -9.92
CA PRO A 64 -13.39 4.34 -10.50
C PRO A 64 -14.80 4.74 -10.08
N ASP A 65 -15.00 6.04 -9.84
CA ASP A 65 -16.27 6.62 -9.35
C ASP A 65 -16.65 6.18 -7.93
N ILE A 66 -15.68 5.73 -7.14
CA ILE A 66 -15.92 5.48 -5.71
C ILE A 66 -16.30 6.77 -5.01
N SER A 67 -17.34 6.71 -4.16
CA SER A 67 -17.70 7.85 -3.29
C SER A 67 -16.69 8.00 -2.15
N ILE A 68 -16.59 9.20 -1.58
CA ILE A 68 -15.71 9.44 -0.43
C ILE A 68 -16.12 8.56 0.78
N GLY A 69 -17.43 8.32 0.98
CA GLY A 69 -17.92 7.43 2.02
C GLY A 69 -17.42 6.00 1.83
N ALA A 70 -17.62 5.43 0.64
CA ALA A 70 -17.15 4.09 0.31
C ALA A 70 -15.61 3.96 0.37
N LEU A 71 -14.88 5.02 -0.03
CA LEU A 71 -13.42 5.05 0.11
C LEU A 71 -12.99 4.91 1.58
N ILE A 72 -13.66 5.63 2.50
CA ILE A 72 -13.39 5.58 3.94
C ILE A 72 -13.65 4.16 4.47
N GLU A 73 -14.77 3.54 4.08
CA GLU A 73 -15.12 2.16 4.44
C GLU A 73 -14.07 1.16 3.96
N VAL A 74 -13.69 1.23 2.67
CA VAL A 74 -12.65 0.34 2.09
C VAL A 74 -11.29 0.52 2.76
N LEU A 75 -10.94 1.75 3.14
CA LEU A 75 -9.67 2.02 3.83
C LEU A 75 -9.68 1.62 5.31
N GLY A 76 -10.84 1.46 5.93
CA GLY A 76 -10.97 1.11 7.34
C GLY A 76 -10.39 2.17 8.29
N ILE A 77 -10.37 3.45 7.89
CA ILE A 77 -9.79 4.55 8.68
C ILE A 77 -10.79 5.68 8.87
N SER A 78 -10.54 6.56 9.82
CA SER A 78 -11.45 7.66 10.11
C SER A 78 -11.53 8.68 8.96
N LYS A 79 -12.69 9.36 8.84
CA LYS A 79 -12.88 10.47 7.90
C LYS A 79 -11.81 11.55 8.05
N GLN A 80 -11.38 11.83 9.28
CA GLN A 80 -10.34 12.83 9.55
C GLN A 80 -8.98 12.40 8.96
N ALA A 81 -8.63 11.10 9.06
CA ALA A 81 -7.38 10.57 8.52
C ALA A 81 -7.34 10.62 6.98
N VAL A 82 -8.50 10.48 6.30
CA VAL A 82 -8.61 10.57 4.84
C VAL A 82 -8.58 12.00 4.34
N ASN A 83 -9.14 12.96 5.06
CA ASN A 83 -9.37 14.33 4.56
C ASN A 83 -8.08 15.02 4.10
N ARG A 84 -7.03 15.02 4.91
CA ARG A 84 -5.77 15.71 4.58
C ARG A 84 -5.10 15.14 3.33
N PRO A 85 -4.82 13.83 3.23
CA PRO A 85 -4.23 13.26 2.04
C PRO A 85 -5.13 13.38 0.80
N LEU A 86 -6.44 13.19 0.93
CA LEU A 86 -7.38 13.35 -0.18
C LEU A 86 -7.36 14.77 -0.75
N ASN A 87 -7.41 15.79 0.12
CA ASN A 87 -7.38 17.18 -0.31
C ASN A 87 -6.06 17.52 -1.04
N LEU A 88 -4.92 17.01 -0.56
CA LEU A 88 -3.64 17.20 -1.26
C LEU A 88 -3.65 16.58 -2.65
N LEU A 89 -4.19 15.37 -2.80
CA LEU A 89 -4.29 14.70 -4.11
C LEU A 89 -5.20 15.45 -5.08
N LEU A 90 -6.32 16.00 -4.60
CA LEU A 90 -7.21 16.83 -5.40
C LEU A 90 -6.54 18.17 -5.79
N GLN A 91 -5.89 18.84 -4.84
CA GLN A 91 -5.15 20.08 -5.08
C GLN A 91 -4.04 19.89 -6.12
N ARG A 92 -3.32 18.77 -6.06
CA ARG A 92 -2.27 18.43 -7.02
C ARG A 92 -2.76 17.83 -8.32
N LYS A 93 -4.07 17.77 -8.51
CA LYS A 93 -4.72 17.24 -9.72
C LYS A 93 -4.27 15.78 -10.03
N LEU A 94 -4.01 14.99 -9.00
CA LEU A 94 -3.81 13.55 -9.13
C LEU A 94 -5.15 12.80 -9.08
N LEU A 95 -6.14 13.42 -8.44
CA LEU A 95 -7.54 13.02 -8.43
C LEU A 95 -8.42 14.13 -8.98
N THR A 96 -9.55 13.74 -9.55
CA THR A 96 -10.71 14.59 -9.81
C THR A 96 -11.89 14.12 -8.98
N SER A 97 -12.79 15.05 -8.67
CA SER A 97 -14.08 14.72 -8.07
C SER A 97 -15.21 15.33 -8.86
N THR A 98 -16.22 14.53 -9.15
CA THR A 98 -17.46 14.97 -9.82
C THR A 98 -18.63 14.74 -8.87
N ARG A 99 -19.71 15.51 -9.02
CA ARG A 99 -20.96 15.22 -8.29
C ARG A 99 -21.67 14.07 -8.96
N SER A 100 -22.20 13.14 -8.15
CA SER A 100 -23.10 12.10 -8.67
C SER A 100 -24.36 12.75 -9.24
N ALA A 101 -24.77 12.30 -10.43
CA ALA A 101 -26.04 12.74 -11.03
C ALA A 101 -27.25 12.22 -10.23
N GLU A 102 -27.12 11.03 -9.61
CA GLU A 102 -28.19 10.36 -8.86
C GLU A 102 -28.24 10.79 -7.39
N GLN A 103 -27.09 11.12 -6.81
CA GLN A 103 -26.97 11.54 -5.41
C GLN A 103 -26.28 12.90 -5.33
N HIS A 104 -27.04 13.98 -5.37
CA HIS A 104 -26.55 15.37 -5.36
C HIS A 104 -25.54 15.73 -4.25
N ARG A 105 -25.41 14.89 -3.22
CA ARG A 105 -24.49 15.08 -2.08
C ARG A 105 -23.20 14.27 -2.18
N SER A 106 -23.13 13.26 -3.05
CA SER A 106 -21.98 12.38 -3.14
C SER A 106 -20.97 12.86 -4.17
N LYS A 107 -19.73 13.01 -3.74
CA LYS A 107 -18.59 13.27 -4.62
C LYS A 107 -17.97 11.95 -5.04
N LEU A 108 -17.84 11.73 -6.34
CA LEU A 108 -17.24 10.57 -6.96
C LEU A 108 -15.80 10.87 -7.35
N LEU A 109 -14.88 9.98 -7.07
CA LEU A 109 -13.45 10.15 -7.27
C LEU A 109 -12.95 9.37 -8.49
N ARG A 110 -12.09 10.00 -9.28
CA ARG A 110 -11.36 9.37 -10.38
C ARG A 110 -9.89 9.79 -10.38
N LEU A 111 -9.01 8.90 -10.84
CA LEU A 111 -7.64 9.27 -11.13
C LEU A 111 -7.57 10.14 -12.40
N THR A 112 -6.72 11.15 -12.35
CA THR A 112 -6.22 11.81 -13.57
C THR A 112 -5.16 10.93 -14.23
N GLU A 113 -4.72 11.27 -15.44
CA GLU A 113 -3.59 10.58 -16.08
C GLU A 113 -2.30 10.69 -15.24
N ALA A 114 -2.08 11.83 -14.59
CA ALA A 114 -0.97 11.98 -13.65
C ALA A 114 -1.12 11.08 -12.41
N GLY A 115 -2.34 10.98 -11.86
CA GLY A 115 -2.66 10.08 -10.76
C GLY A 115 -2.45 8.62 -11.11
N LYS A 116 -2.88 8.19 -12.30
CA LYS A 116 -2.65 6.82 -12.82
C LYS A 116 -1.16 6.50 -12.91
N ARG A 117 -0.37 7.40 -13.52
CA ARG A 117 1.09 7.19 -13.62
C ARG A 117 1.75 7.09 -12.25
N THR A 118 1.34 7.94 -11.30
CA THR A 118 1.87 7.95 -9.93
C THR A 118 1.54 6.62 -9.22
N GLU A 119 0.28 6.18 -9.28
CA GLU A 119 -0.17 4.92 -8.70
C GLU A 119 0.57 3.74 -9.31
N GLN A 120 0.59 3.65 -10.64
CA GLN A 120 1.23 2.55 -11.37
C GLN A 120 2.70 2.43 -11.04
N ARG A 121 3.42 3.55 -10.90
CA ARG A 121 4.83 3.55 -10.58
C ARG A 121 5.08 3.13 -9.13
N ALA A 122 4.33 3.66 -8.17
CA ALA A 122 4.43 3.26 -6.77
C ALA A 122 4.12 1.76 -6.58
N SER A 123 2.96 1.30 -7.07
CA SER A 123 2.58 -0.12 -7.04
C SER A 123 3.53 -0.99 -7.87
N GLY A 124 4.15 -0.44 -8.91
CA GLY A 124 5.15 -1.12 -9.72
C GLY A 124 6.38 -1.52 -8.93
N HIS A 125 6.87 -0.65 -8.02
CA HIS A 125 7.97 -0.98 -7.12
C HIS A 125 7.60 -2.14 -6.18
N GLU A 126 6.39 -2.12 -5.61
CA GLU A 126 5.92 -3.18 -4.72
C GLU A 126 5.74 -4.51 -5.46
N ARG A 127 5.10 -4.48 -6.64
CA ARG A 127 4.94 -5.68 -7.48
C ARG A 127 6.27 -6.29 -7.91
N LYS A 128 7.30 -5.47 -8.15
CA LYS A 128 8.64 -5.96 -8.50
C LYS A 128 9.22 -6.79 -7.36
N VAL A 129 9.17 -6.28 -6.13
CA VAL A 129 9.68 -6.99 -4.94
C VAL A 129 8.94 -8.31 -4.73
N LEU A 130 7.60 -8.30 -4.84
CA LEU A 130 6.80 -9.53 -4.70
C LEU A 130 7.11 -10.54 -5.79
N ARG A 131 7.27 -10.10 -7.04
CA ARG A 131 7.63 -10.98 -8.15
C ARG A 131 8.97 -11.65 -7.90
N GLU A 132 10.01 -10.88 -7.57
CA GLU A 132 11.34 -11.41 -7.28
C GLU A 132 11.33 -12.40 -6.09
N ALA A 133 10.50 -12.14 -5.07
CA ALA A 133 10.33 -13.05 -3.95
C ALA A 133 9.63 -14.35 -4.38
N PHE A 134 8.54 -14.25 -5.15
CA PHE A 134 7.81 -15.42 -5.65
C PHE A 134 8.63 -16.26 -6.62
N ASP A 135 9.43 -15.63 -7.48
CA ASP A 135 10.35 -16.34 -8.38
C ASP A 135 11.36 -17.19 -7.60
N ARG A 136 11.82 -16.71 -6.42
CA ARG A 136 12.75 -17.44 -5.56
C ARG A 136 12.13 -18.62 -4.82
N VAL A 137 10.87 -18.50 -4.38
CA VAL A 137 10.19 -19.57 -3.62
C VAL A 137 9.38 -20.50 -4.50
N GLY A 138 9.20 -20.14 -5.77
CA GLY A 138 8.42 -20.90 -6.75
C GLY A 138 6.91 -20.88 -6.53
N PRO A 139 6.13 -21.50 -7.45
CA PRO A 139 4.68 -21.50 -7.38
C PRO A 139 4.07 -22.03 -6.08
N PRO A 140 4.60 -23.13 -5.46
CA PRO A 140 4.06 -23.61 -4.18
C PRO A 140 4.22 -22.60 -3.05
N GLY A 141 5.36 -21.89 -2.98
CA GLY A 141 5.62 -20.88 -1.97
C GLY A 141 4.73 -19.64 -2.17
N ALA A 142 4.54 -19.21 -3.41
CA ALA A 142 3.63 -18.12 -3.74
C ALA A 142 2.18 -18.45 -3.37
N ALA A 143 1.71 -19.66 -3.68
CA ALA A 143 0.37 -20.13 -3.33
C ALA A 143 0.17 -20.20 -1.80
N ALA A 144 1.14 -20.71 -1.06
CA ALA A 144 1.09 -20.76 0.39
C ALA A 144 1.03 -19.36 1.01
N TRP A 145 1.84 -18.41 0.51
CA TRP A 145 1.79 -17.01 0.95
C TRP A 145 0.42 -16.39 0.70
N MET A 146 -0.16 -16.57 -0.49
CA MET A 146 -1.49 -16.06 -0.82
C MET A 146 -2.57 -16.63 0.09
N ALA A 147 -2.51 -17.93 0.40
CA ALA A 147 -3.46 -18.59 1.28
C ALA A 147 -3.40 -18.02 2.71
N VAL A 148 -2.20 -17.88 3.28
CA VAL A 148 -2.00 -17.32 4.62
C VAL A 148 -2.50 -15.87 4.69
N MET A 149 -2.12 -15.03 3.71
CA MET A 149 -2.51 -13.63 3.68
C MET A 149 -4.02 -13.46 3.45
N GLY A 150 -4.65 -14.36 2.68
CA GLY A 150 -6.10 -14.38 2.50
C GLY A 150 -6.82 -14.60 3.83
N VAL A 151 -6.46 -15.64 4.58
CA VAL A 151 -7.04 -15.93 5.91
C VAL A 151 -6.85 -14.75 6.89
N ILE A 152 -5.66 -14.11 6.86
CA ILE A 152 -5.42 -12.93 7.72
C ILE A 152 -6.30 -11.74 7.30
N ALA A 153 -6.48 -11.53 5.99
CA ALA A 153 -7.29 -10.43 5.47
C ALA A 153 -8.78 -10.57 5.80
N ASP A 154 -9.31 -11.79 5.91
CA ASP A 154 -10.71 -12.06 6.25
C ASP A 154 -11.07 -11.68 7.71
N ASN A 155 -10.07 -11.33 8.54
CA ASN A 155 -10.29 -10.84 9.91
C ASN A 155 -10.54 -9.31 9.99
N ASN A 156 -10.64 -8.60 8.87
CA ASN A 156 -10.85 -7.14 8.82
C ASN A 156 -12.31 -6.76 8.64
#